data_9f9a0f8c9f99eb91cd0ca12571f8d8fa
#
_entry.id   9f9a0f8c9f99eb91cd0ca12571f8d8fa
#
_cell.length_a   1.000
_cell.length_b   1.000
_cell.length_c   1.000
_cell.angle_alpha   90.00
_cell.angle_beta   90.00
_cell.angle_gamma   90.00
#
_symmetry.space_group_name_H-M   'P 1'
#
loop_
_entity.id
_entity.type
_entity.pdbx_description
1 polymer ?
#
loop_
_entity_poly.entity_id
_entity_poly.type
_entity_poly.pdbx_seq_one_letter_code
_entity_poly.pdbx_strand_id
1 'polypeptide(L)'
;MKLPQSFGCPRKEWLLVATICLVTASILGVGLGIGLGRKHSLHSAPNSSIFTTPGSFWRPVVGTHWQIILNHTLSDQGYDVPIYDIDLFLTTAKAIAHLHAARRRVICYFSAGSYEPFRPDSDKFESRDKGLALDGWPDEYWLDTRSLNVRNVMRARLALAAQIGCDGVDPDNIDGYDNATGFDLTAADAIDFIEFLANEAHHHNVSIGLKNAGALVPFVLRLMEWEVTEQCVQYDECQMFRPFVDVDKPVFHIEYANDLATQRTAVCRDEQARGFSTVLKDISLDSRVVRC
;
A
#
# COMPACT_ATOMS: atom_id res chain seq x y z
N MET A 1 -22.19 18.66 -14.25
CA MET A 1 -20.86 18.81 -13.69
C MET A 1 -19.90 18.18 -14.71
N LYS A 2 -19.03 18.95 -15.35
CA LYS A 2 -18.15 18.44 -16.43
C LYS A 2 -16.97 17.75 -15.77
N LEU A 3 -16.72 16.49 -16.13
CA LEU A 3 -15.51 15.74 -15.76
C LEU A 3 -14.27 16.47 -16.32
N PRO A 4 -13.16 16.56 -15.59
CA PRO A 4 -11.92 17.06 -16.15
C PRO A 4 -11.41 16.11 -17.23
N GLN A 5 -10.99 16.67 -18.36
CA GLN A 5 -10.39 15.93 -19.46
C GLN A 5 -9.03 15.42 -19.02
N SER A 6 -8.74 14.16 -19.36
CA SER A 6 -7.48 13.48 -19.19
C SER A 6 -6.31 14.33 -19.69
N PHE A 7 -5.44 14.75 -18.78
CA PHE A 7 -4.11 15.26 -19.15
C PHE A 7 -3.18 14.06 -19.24
N GLY A 8 -2.79 13.73 -20.47
CA GLY A 8 -1.78 12.74 -20.75
C GLY A 8 -0.43 13.16 -20.15
N CYS A 9 0.17 12.27 -19.40
CA CYS A 9 1.53 12.41 -18.92
C CYS A 9 2.49 12.50 -20.11
N PRO A 10 3.40 13.49 -20.20
CA PRO A 10 4.36 13.58 -21.29
C PRO A 10 5.38 12.45 -21.20
N ARG A 11 5.45 11.63 -22.24
CA ARG A 11 6.52 10.62 -22.41
C ARG A 11 7.88 11.32 -22.35
N LYS A 12 8.63 11.11 -21.28
CA LYS A 12 10.06 11.42 -21.25
C LYS A 12 10.82 10.30 -21.95
N GLU A 13 11.36 10.61 -23.11
CA GLU A 13 12.31 9.74 -23.80
C GLU A 13 13.59 9.60 -22.96
N TRP A 14 13.91 8.38 -22.55
CA TRP A 14 15.16 8.05 -21.89
C TRP A 14 16.25 7.85 -22.94
N LEU A 15 17.11 8.83 -23.09
CA LEU A 15 18.37 8.69 -23.82
C LEU A 15 19.36 7.87 -23.00
N LEU A 16 19.67 6.67 -23.49
CA LEU A 16 20.74 5.80 -23.00
C LEU A 16 22.10 6.48 -23.21
N VAL A 17 22.75 6.90 -22.13
CA VAL A 17 24.18 7.23 -22.13
C VAL A 17 24.91 6.05 -21.49
N ALA A 18 25.47 5.20 -22.34
CA ALA A 18 26.40 4.15 -21.93
C ALA A 18 27.79 4.77 -21.67
N THR A 19 28.20 4.85 -20.42
CA THR A 19 29.57 5.20 -20.07
C THR A 19 30.31 3.92 -19.67
N ILE A 20 31.27 3.52 -20.53
CA ILE A 20 32.20 2.42 -20.31
C ILE A 20 33.28 2.91 -19.34
N CYS A 21 33.38 2.33 -18.15
CA CYS A 21 34.55 2.47 -17.28
C CYS A 21 35.39 1.20 -17.29
N LEU A 22 36.57 1.31 -17.86
CA LEU A 22 37.64 0.32 -17.85
C LEU A 22 38.23 0.20 -16.44
N VAL A 23 38.22 -1.00 -15.89
CA VAL A 23 38.93 -1.35 -14.63
C VAL A 23 40.31 -1.93 -14.99
N THR A 24 41.35 -1.27 -14.61
CA THR A 24 42.73 -1.82 -14.60
C THR A 24 43.03 -2.45 -13.25
N ALA A 25 43.34 -3.73 -13.30
CA ALA A 25 43.86 -4.49 -12.17
C ALA A 25 45.36 -4.16 -11.91
N SER A 26 45.74 -4.02 -10.64
CA SER A 26 47.11 -4.08 -10.21
C SER A 26 47.24 -5.02 -9.04
N ILE A 27 48.05 -6.07 -9.25
CA ILE A 27 48.44 -7.11 -8.32
C ILE A 27 49.77 -6.67 -7.68
N LEU A 28 49.99 -6.98 -6.39
CA LEU A 28 51.16 -7.47 -5.70
C LEU A 28 51.40 -6.83 -4.31
N GLY A 29 51.60 -7.70 -3.33
CA GLY A 29 52.13 -7.33 -2.02
C GLY A 29 51.90 -8.39 -0.95
N VAL A 30 52.72 -9.48 -1.00
CA VAL A 30 52.83 -10.47 0.07
C VAL A 30 53.61 -9.89 1.22
N GLY A 31 53.10 -9.98 2.45
CA GLY A 31 53.81 -9.65 3.67
C GLY A 31 53.43 -10.60 4.80
N LEU A 32 54.26 -11.58 5.08
CA LEU A 32 54.18 -12.42 6.28
C LEU A 32 54.60 -11.61 7.51
N GLY A 33 53.74 -11.57 8.51
CA GLY A 33 54.06 -11.07 9.85
C GLY A 33 53.47 -11.98 10.92
N ILE A 34 54.36 -12.79 11.54
CA ILE A 34 54.06 -13.61 12.70
C ILE A 34 54.14 -12.72 13.95
N GLY A 35 53.05 -12.63 14.70
CA GLY A 35 52.96 -11.86 15.94
C GLY A 35 52.07 -12.52 16.98
N LEU A 36 52.71 -12.92 18.06
CA LEU A 36 52.27 -13.68 19.22
C LEU A 36 51.08 -13.08 19.97
N GLY A 37 50.31 -13.96 20.57
CA GLY A 37 49.04 -13.79 21.22
C GLY A 37 48.93 -12.79 22.38
N ARG A 38 47.70 -12.28 22.48
CA ARG A 38 47.14 -11.80 23.75
C ARG A 38 45.65 -12.16 23.78
N LYS A 39 45.29 -13.09 24.67
CA LYS A 39 43.87 -13.40 24.96
C LYS A 39 43.25 -12.19 25.64
N HIS A 40 42.44 -11.47 24.92
CA HIS A 40 41.44 -10.57 25.53
C HIS A 40 40.08 -11.27 25.52
N SER A 41 39.59 -11.53 26.72
CA SER A 41 38.21 -11.98 27.00
C SER A 41 37.26 -10.94 26.44
N LEU A 42 36.56 -11.28 25.34
CA LEU A 42 35.44 -10.51 24.83
C LEU A 42 34.21 -10.86 25.68
N HIS A 43 33.77 -9.91 26.48
CA HIS A 43 32.45 -9.93 27.06
C HIS A 43 31.44 -9.91 25.91
N SER A 44 30.70 -11.01 25.78
CA SER A 44 29.57 -11.13 24.89
C SER A 44 28.50 -10.13 25.33
N ALA A 45 28.27 -9.08 24.55
CA ALA A 45 27.05 -8.29 24.62
C ALA A 45 25.86 -9.22 24.33
N PRO A 46 24.76 -9.13 25.03
CA PRO A 46 23.58 -9.92 24.73
C PRO A 46 23.00 -9.43 23.40
N ASN A 47 23.18 -10.24 22.36
CA ASN A 47 22.52 -10.05 21.08
C ASN A 47 21.08 -10.51 21.25
N SER A 48 20.23 -9.67 21.82
CA SER A 48 18.79 -9.87 21.80
C SER A 48 18.25 -9.42 20.44
N SER A 49 18.52 -10.19 19.42
CA SER A 49 17.64 -10.24 18.27
C SER A 49 16.31 -10.81 18.79
N ILE A 50 15.37 -9.92 19.08
CA ILE A 50 13.96 -10.28 19.25
C ILE A 50 13.51 -10.76 17.88
N PHE A 51 13.74 -12.03 17.56
CA PHE A 51 12.97 -12.74 16.56
C PHE A 51 11.57 -12.88 17.15
N THR A 52 10.72 -11.87 16.96
CA THR A 52 9.29 -12.07 17.07
C THR A 52 8.94 -13.20 16.12
N THR A 53 8.42 -14.28 16.66
CA THR A 53 7.77 -15.33 15.86
C THR A 53 6.90 -14.62 14.82
N PRO A 54 6.93 -14.97 13.52
CA PRO A 54 6.06 -14.34 12.54
C PRO A 54 4.65 -14.34 13.09
N GLY A 55 4.07 -13.14 13.31
CA GLY A 55 2.77 -12.98 13.93
C GLY A 55 1.72 -13.79 13.18
N SER A 56 0.73 -14.27 13.89
CA SER A 56 -0.39 -15.05 13.34
C SER A 56 -1.42 -14.16 12.63
N PHE A 57 -1.00 -13.03 12.01
CA PHE A 57 -1.92 -12.18 11.29
C PHE A 57 -2.43 -12.87 10.01
N TRP A 58 -3.62 -12.46 9.61
CA TRP A 58 -4.32 -13.03 8.47
C TRP A 58 -3.57 -12.77 7.15
N ARG A 59 -3.63 -13.74 6.23
CA ARG A 59 -3.13 -13.61 4.87
C ARG A 59 -4.20 -14.03 3.88
N PRO A 60 -4.63 -13.16 2.97
CA PRO A 60 -5.58 -13.52 1.93
C PRO A 60 -4.95 -14.44 0.88
N VAL A 61 -5.80 -15.15 0.14
CA VAL A 61 -5.39 -16.12 -0.89
C VAL A 61 -5.69 -15.55 -2.27
N VAL A 62 -4.83 -15.83 -3.24
CA VAL A 62 -5.02 -15.44 -4.65
C VAL A 62 -6.38 -15.91 -5.17
N GLY A 63 -7.07 -15.04 -5.91
CA GLY A 63 -8.40 -15.32 -6.47
C GLY A 63 -9.55 -15.20 -5.47
N THR A 64 -9.30 -14.78 -4.22
CA THR A 64 -10.37 -14.52 -3.26
C THR A 64 -11.21 -13.34 -3.70
N HIS A 65 -12.52 -13.50 -3.70
CA HIS A 65 -13.47 -12.43 -4.03
C HIS A 65 -13.49 -11.38 -2.92
N TRP A 66 -13.66 -10.15 -3.30
CA TRP A 66 -13.67 -9.02 -2.40
C TRP A 66 -14.64 -7.92 -2.83
N GLN A 67 -14.85 -6.95 -1.95
CA GLN A 67 -15.62 -5.74 -2.21
C GLN A 67 -14.97 -4.57 -1.47
N ILE A 68 -14.93 -3.41 -2.11
CA ILE A 68 -14.50 -2.15 -1.50
C ILE A 68 -15.67 -1.19 -1.42
N ILE A 69 -15.88 -0.58 -0.24
CA ILE A 69 -16.95 0.40 0.02
C ILE A 69 -16.40 1.46 0.97
N LEU A 70 -16.15 2.67 0.46
CA LEU A 70 -15.51 3.73 1.23
C LEU A 70 -16.42 4.93 1.51
N ASN A 71 -17.53 5.09 0.78
CA ASN A 71 -18.33 6.31 0.85
C ASN A 71 -19.47 6.28 1.88
N HIS A 72 -19.71 5.13 2.52
CA HIS A 72 -20.75 5.00 3.55
C HIS A 72 -20.49 3.82 4.47
N THR A 73 -21.12 3.83 5.63
CA THR A 73 -21.12 2.71 6.56
C THR A 73 -21.77 1.49 5.90
N LEU A 74 -21.13 0.32 6.04
CA LEU A 74 -21.68 -0.93 5.52
C LEU A 74 -23.02 -1.22 6.18
N SER A 75 -24.11 -1.30 5.38
CA SER A 75 -25.43 -1.70 5.84
C SER A 75 -25.58 -3.21 5.89
N ASP A 76 -26.48 -3.73 6.75
CA ASP A 76 -26.73 -5.18 6.93
C ASP A 76 -27.21 -5.92 5.66
N GLN A 77 -27.48 -5.21 4.55
CA GLN A 77 -27.81 -5.82 3.26
C GLN A 77 -26.55 -6.28 2.51
N GLY A 78 -25.68 -6.98 3.25
CA GLY A 78 -24.34 -7.31 2.87
C GLY A 78 -24.21 -8.10 1.58
N TYR A 79 -23.23 -7.71 0.81
CA TYR A 79 -22.72 -8.45 -0.33
C TYR A 79 -22.10 -9.76 0.16
N ASP A 80 -22.33 -10.82 -0.55
CA ASP A 80 -21.79 -12.13 -0.21
C ASP A 80 -20.37 -12.27 -0.76
N VAL A 81 -19.40 -11.70 -0.04
CA VAL A 81 -17.96 -11.83 -0.35
C VAL A 81 -17.16 -12.18 0.90
N PRO A 82 -16.06 -12.92 0.74
CA PRO A 82 -15.18 -13.28 1.86
C PRO A 82 -14.45 -12.09 2.48
N ILE A 83 -14.15 -11.04 1.69
CA ILE A 83 -13.32 -9.90 2.09
C ILE A 83 -14.05 -8.59 1.80
N TYR A 84 -14.09 -7.71 2.80
CA TYR A 84 -14.56 -6.34 2.68
C TYR A 84 -13.43 -5.38 2.98
N ASP A 85 -13.19 -4.44 2.07
CA ASP A 85 -12.39 -3.26 2.29
C ASP A 85 -13.31 -2.06 2.55
N ILE A 86 -13.21 -1.51 3.75
CA ILE A 86 -14.15 -0.51 4.24
C ILE A 86 -13.42 0.60 5.00
N ASP A 87 -13.99 1.80 4.97
CA ASP A 87 -13.38 2.97 5.61
C ASP A 87 -13.21 2.78 7.13
N LEU A 88 -12.01 3.02 7.63
CA LEU A 88 -11.62 2.85 9.04
C LEU A 88 -12.51 3.68 9.99
N PHE A 89 -12.84 4.90 9.62
CA PHE A 89 -13.54 5.86 10.49
C PHE A 89 -15.06 5.76 10.38
N LEU A 90 -15.57 5.24 9.27
CA LEU A 90 -17.01 4.98 9.08
C LEU A 90 -17.44 3.62 9.62
N THR A 91 -16.50 2.81 10.11
CA THR A 91 -16.74 1.45 10.55
C THR A 91 -16.66 1.33 12.07
N THR A 92 -17.54 0.55 12.66
CA THR A 92 -17.56 0.28 14.11
C THR A 92 -17.06 -1.12 14.42
N ALA A 93 -16.48 -1.32 15.61
CA ALA A 93 -16.10 -2.65 16.10
C ALA A 93 -17.29 -3.65 16.06
N LYS A 94 -18.52 -3.17 16.29
CA LYS A 94 -19.74 -4.00 16.20
C LYS A 94 -20.01 -4.48 14.77
N ALA A 95 -19.82 -3.61 13.78
CA ALA A 95 -19.99 -3.99 12.37
C ALA A 95 -18.94 -5.03 11.95
N ILE A 96 -17.68 -4.85 12.34
CA ILE A 96 -16.61 -5.82 12.10
C ILE A 96 -16.91 -7.16 12.77
N ALA A 97 -17.32 -7.17 14.04
CA ALA A 97 -17.68 -8.38 14.75
C ALA A 97 -18.84 -9.13 14.06
N HIS A 98 -19.79 -8.41 13.48
CA HIS A 98 -20.87 -9.00 12.68
C HIS A 98 -20.34 -9.68 11.40
N LEU A 99 -19.43 -9.04 10.70
CA LEU A 99 -18.77 -9.62 9.51
C LEU A 99 -17.96 -10.87 9.91
N HIS A 100 -17.22 -10.83 11.00
CA HIS A 100 -16.48 -11.99 11.53
C HIS A 100 -17.40 -13.16 11.90
N ALA A 101 -18.56 -12.87 12.52
CA ALA A 101 -19.57 -13.90 12.81
C ALA A 101 -20.09 -14.58 11.53
N ALA A 102 -20.14 -13.84 10.41
CA ALA A 102 -20.44 -14.36 9.09
C ALA A 102 -19.21 -14.96 8.36
N ARG A 103 -18.08 -15.16 9.07
CA ARG A 103 -16.80 -15.67 8.54
C ARG A 103 -16.20 -14.81 7.41
N ARG A 104 -16.40 -13.51 7.45
CA ARG A 104 -15.85 -12.55 6.51
C ARG A 104 -14.66 -11.83 7.14
N ARG A 105 -13.70 -11.44 6.31
CA ARG A 105 -12.52 -10.67 6.71
C ARG A 105 -12.67 -9.21 6.35
N VAL A 106 -12.04 -8.36 7.13
CA VAL A 106 -12.18 -6.90 7.03
C VAL A 106 -10.82 -6.26 6.87
N ILE A 107 -10.64 -5.58 5.74
CA ILE A 107 -9.57 -4.62 5.49
C ILE A 107 -10.12 -3.25 5.85
N CYS A 108 -9.33 -2.43 6.54
CA CYS A 108 -9.72 -1.08 6.91
C CYS A 108 -8.86 -0.06 6.13
N TYR A 109 -9.52 0.64 5.22
CA TYR A 109 -8.95 1.71 4.42
C TYR A 109 -8.74 2.98 5.25
N PHE A 110 -7.63 3.66 5.04
CA PHE A 110 -7.40 5.05 5.42
C PHE A 110 -6.34 5.68 4.52
N SER A 111 -6.44 6.99 4.26
CA SER A 111 -5.35 7.68 3.59
C SER A 111 -4.14 7.79 4.52
N ALA A 112 -2.97 7.35 4.07
CA ALA A 112 -1.72 7.47 4.83
C ALA A 112 -0.86 8.63 4.33
N GLY A 113 -0.94 8.95 3.04
CA GLY A 113 -0.14 10.01 2.42
C GLY A 113 -0.90 11.29 2.14
N SER A 114 -2.22 11.37 2.43
CA SER A 114 -2.98 12.60 2.32
C SER A 114 -3.67 13.02 3.62
N TYR A 115 -3.83 14.32 3.76
CA TYR A 115 -4.65 14.96 4.79
C TYR A 115 -6.07 15.12 4.27
N GLU A 116 -7.03 14.61 5.02
CA GLU A 116 -8.46 14.71 4.76
C GLU A 116 -9.10 15.53 5.89
N PRO A 117 -9.63 16.75 5.63
CA PRO A 117 -10.10 17.66 6.68
C PRO A 117 -11.31 17.15 7.48
N PHE A 118 -12.07 16.22 6.90
CA PHE A 118 -13.27 15.65 7.50
C PHE A 118 -12.99 14.46 8.44
N ARG A 119 -11.75 14.00 8.55
CA ARG A 119 -11.39 12.90 9.46
C ARG A 119 -11.37 13.36 10.92
N PRO A 120 -11.79 12.50 11.86
CA PRO A 120 -11.90 12.87 13.26
C PRO A 120 -10.55 13.21 13.92
N ASP A 121 -9.45 12.82 13.32
CA ASP A 121 -8.08 13.08 13.77
C ASP A 121 -7.35 14.17 12.95
N SER A 122 -8.08 14.89 12.09
CA SER A 122 -7.50 15.92 11.20
C SER A 122 -6.82 17.04 11.96
N ASP A 123 -7.24 17.33 13.18
CA ASP A 123 -6.66 18.34 14.07
C ASP A 123 -5.26 17.97 14.59
N LYS A 124 -4.82 16.74 14.42
CA LYS A 124 -3.48 16.27 14.81
C LYS A 124 -2.40 16.63 13.81
N PHE A 125 -2.76 16.97 12.58
CA PHE A 125 -1.80 17.38 11.56
C PHE A 125 -1.47 18.87 11.68
N GLU A 126 -0.18 19.18 11.69
CA GLU A 126 0.31 20.54 11.69
C GLU A 126 0.33 21.15 10.27
N SER A 127 0.38 22.48 10.17
CA SER A 127 0.43 23.15 8.85
C SER A 127 1.65 22.75 8.02
N ARG A 128 2.79 22.48 8.69
CA ARG A 128 4.04 22.04 8.02
C ARG A 128 3.99 20.62 7.49
N ASP A 129 3.04 19.81 7.93
CA ASP A 129 2.87 18.43 7.45
C ASP A 129 2.15 18.39 6.10
N LYS A 130 1.49 19.49 5.71
CA LYS A 130 0.61 19.57 4.55
C LYS A 130 1.27 20.32 3.40
N GLY A 131 1.27 19.68 2.24
CA GLY A 131 1.81 20.20 0.99
C GLY A 131 0.75 20.76 0.05
N LEU A 132 0.86 20.42 -1.24
CA LEU A 132 -0.11 20.81 -2.27
C LEU A 132 -1.39 19.95 -2.19
N ALA A 133 -2.48 20.47 -2.72
CA ALA A 133 -3.73 19.72 -2.86
C ALA A 133 -3.55 18.50 -3.78
N LEU A 134 -4.27 17.43 -3.51
CA LEU A 134 -4.33 16.27 -4.39
C LEU A 134 -5.05 16.61 -5.68
N ASP A 135 -4.54 16.14 -6.81
CA ASP A 135 -5.23 16.28 -8.09
C ASP A 135 -6.54 15.49 -8.08
N GLY A 136 -7.62 16.12 -8.50
CA GLY A 136 -8.96 15.53 -8.43
C GLY A 136 -9.67 15.62 -7.06
N TRP A 137 -8.94 15.91 -5.97
CA TRP A 137 -9.45 15.99 -4.59
C TRP A 137 -9.04 17.32 -3.93
N PRO A 138 -9.65 18.45 -4.30
CA PRO A 138 -9.15 19.79 -3.97
C PRO A 138 -9.16 20.14 -2.48
N ASP A 139 -9.91 19.40 -1.66
CA ASP A 139 -9.98 19.58 -0.21
C ASP A 139 -8.97 18.70 0.55
N GLU A 140 -8.24 17.83 -0.16
CA GLU A 140 -7.21 16.98 0.40
C GLU A 140 -5.81 17.50 0.07
N TYR A 141 -4.85 17.25 0.94
CA TYR A 141 -3.49 17.76 0.79
C TYR A 141 -2.47 16.64 1.01
N TRP A 142 -1.46 16.55 0.16
CA TRP A 142 -0.34 15.64 0.35
C TRP A 142 0.33 15.88 1.70
N LEU A 143 0.78 14.79 2.33
CA LEU A 143 1.50 14.82 3.60
C LEU A 143 3.01 14.61 3.39
N ASP A 144 3.85 15.28 4.21
CA ASP A 144 5.25 14.91 4.31
C ASP A 144 5.39 13.61 5.12
N THR A 145 5.48 12.48 4.44
CA THR A 145 5.56 11.14 5.04
C THR A 145 6.85 10.90 5.85
N ARG A 146 7.82 11.81 5.77
CA ARG A 146 9.04 11.82 6.60
C ARG A 146 8.79 12.43 7.98
N SER A 147 7.73 13.26 8.12
CA SER A 147 7.39 13.93 9.37
C SER A 147 7.09 12.93 10.48
N LEU A 148 7.73 13.12 11.65
CA LEU A 148 7.43 12.34 12.85
C LEU A 148 5.97 12.53 13.31
N ASN A 149 5.40 13.72 13.10
CA ASN A 149 4.01 13.98 13.45
C ASN A 149 3.06 13.18 12.59
N VAL A 150 3.26 13.16 11.26
CA VAL A 150 2.49 12.32 10.32
C VAL A 150 2.58 10.85 10.74
N ARG A 151 3.78 10.34 11.00
CA ARG A 151 3.99 8.95 11.44
C ARG A 151 3.31 8.64 12.77
N ASN A 152 3.26 9.58 13.70
CA ASN A 152 2.53 9.41 14.97
C ASN A 152 1.02 9.30 14.75
N VAL A 153 0.45 10.08 13.83
CA VAL A 153 -0.96 9.96 13.45
C VAL A 153 -1.22 8.58 12.80
N MET A 154 -0.34 8.12 11.92
CA MET A 154 -0.47 6.79 11.31
C MET A 154 -0.37 5.65 12.34
N ARG A 155 0.51 5.74 13.33
CA ARG A 155 0.52 4.80 14.47
C ARG A 155 -0.82 4.73 15.18
N ALA A 156 -1.44 5.90 15.41
CA ALA A 156 -2.75 5.94 16.06
C ALA A 156 -3.85 5.32 15.18
N ARG A 157 -3.82 5.53 13.85
CA ARG A 157 -4.74 4.90 12.90
C ARG A 157 -4.58 3.38 12.88
N LEU A 158 -3.35 2.89 12.83
CA LEU A 158 -3.05 1.44 12.87
C LEU A 158 -3.46 0.79 14.20
N ALA A 159 -3.22 1.48 15.33
CA ALA A 159 -3.70 1.04 16.65
C ALA A 159 -5.23 1.01 16.70
N LEU A 160 -5.92 2.00 16.13
CA LEU A 160 -7.38 2.04 16.01
C LEU A 160 -7.90 0.86 15.18
N ALA A 161 -7.29 0.58 14.01
CA ALA A 161 -7.67 -0.54 13.17
C ALA A 161 -7.60 -1.88 13.94
N ALA A 162 -6.50 -2.12 14.66
CA ALA A 162 -6.36 -3.28 15.52
C ALA A 162 -7.41 -3.31 16.65
N GLN A 163 -7.65 -2.18 17.30
CA GLN A 163 -8.60 -2.06 18.40
C GLN A 163 -10.03 -2.38 18.00
N ILE A 164 -10.46 -1.94 16.81
CA ILE A 164 -11.82 -2.20 16.31
C ILE A 164 -11.97 -3.56 15.64
N GLY A 165 -10.85 -4.27 15.41
CA GLY A 165 -10.83 -5.66 14.96
C GLY A 165 -10.61 -5.84 13.47
N CYS A 166 -10.00 -4.88 12.75
CA CYS A 166 -9.62 -5.07 11.34
C CYS A 166 -8.63 -6.24 11.21
N ASP A 167 -8.82 -7.10 10.21
CA ASP A 167 -7.89 -8.20 9.90
C ASP A 167 -6.67 -7.67 9.13
N GLY A 168 -6.86 -6.58 8.38
CA GLY A 168 -5.83 -5.92 7.61
C GLY A 168 -6.12 -4.44 7.40
N VAL A 169 -5.17 -3.74 6.79
CA VAL A 169 -5.28 -2.32 6.44
C VAL A 169 -4.87 -2.05 4.99
N ASP A 170 -5.53 -1.08 4.37
CA ASP A 170 -5.21 -0.51 3.05
C ASP A 170 -4.83 0.97 3.21
N PRO A 171 -3.54 1.28 3.44
CA PRO A 171 -3.05 2.65 3.56
C PRO A 171 -2.87 3.27 2.18
N ASP A 172 -3.64 4.29 1.85
CA ASP A 172 -3.66 4.94 0.55
C ASP A 172 -2.72 6.15 0.45
N ASN A 173 -2.51 6.63 -0.79
CA ASN A 173 -1.72 7.82 -1.14
C ASN A 173 -0.24 7.73 -0.71
N ILE A 174 0.34 6.53 -0.77
CA ILE A 174 1.74 6.29 -0.41
C ILE A 174 2.72 6.58 -1.56
N ASP A 175 2.20 6.95 -2.72
CA ASP A 175 2.91 7.22 -3.96
C ASP A 175 3.27 8.70 -4.17
N GLY A 176 3.29 9.49 -3.10
CA GLY A 176 3.62 10.92 -3.15
C GLY A 176 4.97 11.23 -3.82
N TYR A 177 5.90 10.27 -3.89
CA TYR A 177 7.19 10.43 -4.57
C TYR A 177 7.07 10.65 -6.09
N ASP A 178 5.98 10.22 -6.71
CA ASP A 178 5.70 10.35 -8.14
C ASP A 178 4.65 11.44 -8.44
N ASN A 179 4.30 12.22 -7.44
CA ASN A 179 3.27 13.25 -7.49
C ASN A 179 3.80 14.64 -7.14
N ALA A 180 3.09 15.69 -7.57
CA ALA A 180 3.39 17.07 -7.23
C ALA A 180 2.89 17.38 -5.81
N THR A 181 3.60 16.92 -4.79
CA THR A 181 3.19 17.03 -3.38
C THR A 181 3.51 18.38 -2.74
N GLY A 182 4.42 19.17 -3.32
CA GLY A 182 5.01 20.34 -2.67
C GLY A 182 6.18 20.00 -1.74
N PHE A 183 6.52 18.71 -1.64
CA PHE A 183 7.70 18.19 -0.93
C PHE A 183 8.63 17.47 -1.92
N ASP A 184 9.92 17.49 -1.64
CA ASP A 184 10.90 16.71 -2.41
C ASP A 184 10.93 15.26 -1.90
N LEU A 185 9.80 14.54 -2.04
CA LEU A 185 9.71 13.14 -1.69
C LEU A 185 10.37 12.27 -2.77
N THR A 186 11.10 11.27 -2.34
CA THR A 186 11.79 10.31 -3.21
C THR A 186 11.21 8.91 -3.07
N ALA A 187 11.50 8.02 -4.02
CA ALA A 187 11.15 6.61 -3.91
C ALA A 187 11.73 5.96 -2.64
N ALA A 188 12.91 6.41 -2.17
CA ALA A 188 13.49 5.94 -0.92
C ALA A 188 12.67 6.38 0.30
N ASP A 189 12.13 7.61 0.31
CA ASP A 189 11.24 8.08 1.37
C ASP A 189 9.93 7.29 1.40
N ALA A 190 9.38 6.96 0.22
CA ALA A 190 8.18 6.13 0.13
C ALA A 190 8.43 4.70 0.61
N ILE A 191 9.55 4.08 0.24
CA ILE A 191 9.94 2.75 0.73
C ILE A 191 10.09 2.76 2.26
N ASP A 192 10.79 3.74 2.84
CA ASP A 192 10.95 3.87 4.29
C ASP A 192 9.60 4.08 5.00
N PHE A 193 8.69 4.84 4.39
CA PHE A 193 7.34 5.02 4.93
C PHE A 193 6.50 3.74 4.87
N ILE A 194 6.55 3.00 3.76
CA ILE A 194 5.88 1.70 3.61
C ILE A 194 6.46 0.69 4.61
N GLU A 195 7.78 0.62 4.77
CA GLU A 195 8.42 -0.24 5.78
C GLU A 195 7.98 0.13 7.22
N PHE A 196 7.87 1.42 7.51
CA PHE A 196 7.34 1.90 8.78
C PHE A 196 5.89 1.44 8.99
N LEU A 197 4.98 1.65 8.02
CA LEU A 197 3.58 1.23 8.11
C LEU A 197 3.45 -0.29 8.31
N ALA A 198 4.22 -1.08 7.55
CA ALA A 198 4.21 -2.53 7.64
C ALA A 198 4.67 -3.02 9.03
N ASN A 199 5.76 -2.47 9.55
CA ASN A 199 6.27 -2.84 10.87
C ASN A 199 5.26 -2.53 11.97
N GLU A 200 4.59 -1.37 11.92
CA GLU A 200 3.57 -0.99 12.91
C GLU A 200 2.30 -1.86 12.78
N ALA A 201 1.83 -2.15 11.56
CA ALA A 201 0.69 -3.04 11.34
C ALA A 201 0.97 -4.45 11.88
N HIS A 202 2.12 -5.03 11.54
CA HIS A 202 2.54 -6.34 12.01
C HIS A 202 2.75 -6.40 13.52
N HIS A 203 3.23 -5.30 14.14
CA HIS A 203 3.31 -5.18 15.60
C HIS A 203 1.95 -5.33 16.27
N HIS A 204 0.91 -4.84 15.63
CA HIS A 204 -0.48 -4.99 16.07
C HIS A 204 -1.16 -6.30 15.62
N ASN A 205 -0.44 -7.22 14.97
CA ASN A 205 -0.99 -8.43 14.35
C ASN A 205 -2.07 -8.16 13.28
N VAL A 206 -1.95 -7.05 12.58
CA VAL A 206 -2.80 -6.64 11.46
C VAL A 206 -1.99 -6.78 10.17
N SER A 207 -2.58 -7.38 9.14
CA SER A 207 -1.96 -7.48 7.81
C SER A 207 -1.99 -6.12 7.08
N ILE A 208 -1.19 -5.96 6.05
CA ILE A 208 -1.13 -4.70 5.30
C ILE A 208 -1.02 -4.96 3.80
N GLY A 209 -1.78 -4.20 3.01
CA GLY A 209 -1.67 -4.12 1.56
C GLY A 209 -0.74 -3.01 1.08
N LEU A 210 -0.18 -3.18 -0.12
CA LEU A 210 0.38 -2.07 -0.89
C LEU A 210 -0.76 -1.45 -1.69
N LYS A 211 -0.87 -0.13 -1.69
CA LYS A 211 -1.82 0.57 -2.57
C LYS A 211 -1.09 1.18 -3.75
N ASN A 212 -1.45 0.79 -4.97
CA ASN A 212 -0.83 1.30 -6.20
C ASN A 212 0.72 1.19 -6.16
N ALA A 213 1.48 2.24 -6.46
CA ALA A 213 2.94 2.33 -6.32
C ALA A 213 3.73 1.17 -6.96
N GLY A 214 3.31 0.71 -8.15
CA GLY A 214 3.86 -0.47 -8.82
C GLY A 214 5.38 -0.47 -9.00
N ALA A 215 6.01 0.71 -9.18
CA ALA A 215 7.47 0.84 -9.27
C ALA A 215 8.20 0.41 -7.98
N LEU A 216 7.52 0.42 -6.82
CA LEU A 216 8.10 0.05 -5.54
C LEU A 216 7.93 -1.43 -5.21
N VAL A 217 7.11 -2.19 -5.95
CA VAL A 217 6.86 -3.62 -5.73
C VAL A 217 8.15 -4.43 -5.52
N PRO A 218 9.22 -4.28 -6.33
CA PRO A 218 10.44 -5.06 -6.15
C PRO A 218 11.12 -4.88 -4.78
N PHE A 219 10.88 -3.76 -4.11
CA PHE A 219 11.51 -3.40 -2.84
C PHE A 219 10.67 -3.81 -1.63
N VAL A 220 9.33 -3.73 -1.74
CA VAL A 220 8.42 -3.87 -0.60
C VAL A 220 7.57 -5.15 -0.61
N LEU A 221 7.52 -5.89 -1.72
CA LEU A 221 6.71 -7.11 -1.90
C LEU A 221 6.78 -8.09 -0.71
N ARG A 222 7.96 -8.24 -0.10
CA ARG A 222 8.18 -9.16 1.04
C ARG A 222 7.42 -8.74 2.31
N LEU A 223 7.09 -7.45 2.44
CA LEU A 223 6.47 -6.86 3.62
C LEU A 223 4.93 -6.82 3.52
N MET A 224 4.41 -6.85 2.30
CA MET A 224 2.98 -6.72 2.01
C MET A 224 2.31 -8.09 1.90
N GLU A 225 1.07 -8.22 2.35
CA GLU A 225 0.29 -9.44 2.21
C GLU A 225 -0.53 -9.48 0.93
N TRP A 226 -0.85 -8.33 0.35
CA TRP A 226 -1.57 -8.18 -0.92
C TRP A 226 -1.23 -6.85 -1.59
N GLU A 227 -1.77 -6.66 -2.76
CA GLU A 227 -1.80 -5.40 -3.50
C GLU A 227 -3.24 -4.94 -3.69
N VAL A 228 -3.49 -3.62 -3.62
CA VAL A 228 -4.71 -2.98 -4.12
C VAL A 228 -4.33 -2.02 -5.23
N THR A 229 -4.69 -2.34 -6.46
CA THR A 229 -4.37 -1.50 -7.62
C THR A 229 -5.61 -0.97 -8.31
N GLU A 230 -5.54 0.27 -8.80
CA GLU A 230 -6.62 0.96 -9.49
C GLU A 230 -6.22 1.23 -10.94
N GLN A 231 -7.15 0.92 -11.86
CA GLN A 231 -7.07 1.26 -13.29
C GLN A 231 -5.82 0.71 -14.02
N CYS A 232 -5.24 -0.39 -13.54
CA CYS A 232 -4.02 -0.92 -14.16
C CYS A 232 -4.24 -1.43 -15.59
N VAL A 233 -5.46 -1.88 -15.96
CA VAL A 233 -5.81 -2.21 -17.34
C VAL A 233 -5.96 -0.94 -18.17
N GLN A 234 -6.61 0.09 -17.63
CA GLN A 234 -6.79 1.36 -18.33
C GLN A 234 -5.46 2.01 -18.70
N TYR A 235 -4.46 1.92 -17.81
CA TYR A 235 -3.14 2.55 -17.99
C TYR A 235 -2.06 1.61 -18.53
N ASP A 236 -2.40 0.33 -18.81
CA ASP A 236 -1.45 -0.69 -19.29
C ASP A 236 -0.30 -0.97 -18.30
N GLU A 237 -0.61 -1.02 -17.00
CA GLU A 237 0.35 -1.11 -15.90
C GLU A 237 0.25 -2.40 -15.07
N CYS A 238 -0.70 -3.30 -15.37
CA CYS A 238 -0.95 -4.50 -14.56
C CYS A 238 0.28 -5.40 -14.40
N GLN A 239 1.22 -5.37 -15.36
CA GLN A 239 2.46 -6.14 -15.26
C GLN A 239 3.30 -5.77 -14.04
N MET A 240 3.21 -4.54 -13.53
CA MET A 240 3.96 -4.10 -12.36
C MET A 240 3.54 -4.85 -11.09
N PHE A 241 2.31 -5.32 -11.03
CA PHE A 241 1.72 -5.99 -9.87
C PHE A 241 1.75 -7.52 -9.94
N ARG A 242 2.10 -8.09 -11.11
CA ARG A 242 2.25 -9.55 -11.32
C ARG A 242 3.12 -10.23 -10.25
N PRO A 243 4.24 -9.65 -9.77
CA PRO A 243 5.07 -10.30 -8.77
C PRO A 243 4.33 -10.72 -7.49
N PHE A 244 3.21 -10.08 -7.14
CA PHE A 244 2.37 -10.51 -6.02
C PHE A 244 1.76 -11.88 -6.28
N VAL A 245 1.10 -12.07 -7.42
CA VAL A 245 0.48 -13.36 -7.79
C VAL A 245 1.53 -14.45 -7.93
N ASP A 246 2.71 -14.11 -8.45
CA ASP A 246 3.82 -15.06 -8.65
C ASP A 246 4.38 -15.62 -7.33
N VAL A 247 4.11 -14.96 -6.19
CA VAL A 247 4.48 -15.41 -4.84
C VAL A 247 3.24 -15.74 -3.98
N ASP A 248 2.12 -16.11 -4.60
CA ASP A 248 0.86 -16.50 -3.95
C ASP A 248 0.22 -15.40 -3.07
N LYS A 249 0.45 -14.11 -3.39
CA LYS A 249 -0.23 -12.98 -2.78
C LYS A 249 -1.27 -12.40 -3.72
N PRO A 250 -2.50 -12.10 -3.27
CA PRO A 250 -3.53 -11.60 -4.16
C PRO A 250 -3.28 -10.15 -4.59
N VAL A 251 -3.77 -9.83 -5.77
CA VAL A 251 -3.95 -8.47 -6.26
C VAL A 251 -5.45 -8.20 -6.29
N PHE A 252 -5.90 -7.29 -5.45
CA PHE A 252 -7.25 -6.74 -5.42
C PHE A 252 -7.29 -5.57 -6.40
N HIS A 253 -7.92 -5.78 -7.54
CA HIS A 253 -7.86 -4.87 -8.67
C HIS A 253 -9.19 -4.17 -8.89
N ILE A 254 -9.15 -2.86 -9.07
CA ILE A 254 -10.30 -1.99 -9.30
C ILE A 254 -10.17 -1.35 -10.69
N GLU A 255 -11.22 -1.45 -11.51
CA GLU A 255 -11.37 -0.59 -12.69
C GLU A 255 -12.57 0.31 -12.51
N TYR A 256 -12.41 1.59 -12.81
CA TYR A 256 -13.53 2.55 -12.75
C TYR A 256 -14.19 2.64 -14.09
N ALA A 257 -15.52 2.52 -14.10
CA ALA A 257 -16.32 2.49 -15.30
C ALA A 257 -17.59 3.31 -15.15
N ASN A 258 -17.86 4.18 -16.11
CA ASN A 258 -19.15 4.90 -16.19
C ASN A 258 -20.29 3.95 -16.54
N ASP A 259 -20.03 2.89 -17.32
CA ASP A 259 -20.93 1.79 -17.61
C ASP A 259 -20.25 0.46 -17.28
N LEU A 260 -20.52 -0.02 -16.08
CA LEU A 260 -19.91 -1.24 -15.51
C LEU A 260 -20.19 -2.48 -16.37
N ALA A 261 -21.35 -2.56 -17.00
CA ALA A 261 -21.73 -3.74 -17.79
C ALA A 261 -20.97 -3.80 -19.13
N THR A 262 -20.84 -2.67 -19.81
CA THR A 262 -20.22 -2.59 -21.13
C THR A 262 -18.70 -2.83 -21.08
N GLN A 263 -18.02 -2.30 -20.06
CA GLN A 263 -16.56 -2.41 -19.94
C GLN A 263 -16.11 -3.75 -19.36
N ARG A 264 -17.01 -4.47 -18.68
CA ARG A 264 -16.69 -5.75 -18.01
C ARG A 264 -15.94 -6.73 -18.91
N THR A 265 -16.40 -6.95 -20.15
CA THR A 265 -15.80 -7.96 -21.03
C THR A 265 -14.37 -7.66 -21.41
N ALA A 266 -14.02 -6.38 -21.63
CA ALA A 266 -12.66 -5.97 -21.96
C ALA A 266 -11.75 -6.14 -20.74
N VAL A 267 -12.13 -5.59 -19.60
CA VAL A 267 -11.36 -5.66 -18.35
C VAL A 267 -11.16 -7.10 -17.88
N CYS A 268 -12.24 -7.91 -17.85
CA CYS A 268 -12.17 -9.28 -17.33
C CYS A 268 -11.39 -10.26 -18.25
N ARG A 269 -11.08 -9.87 -19.47
CA ARG A 269 -10.29 -10.68 -20.40
C ARG A 269 -8.87 -10.20 -20.59
N ASP A 270 -8.49 -9.15 -19.87
CA ASP A 270 -7.13 -8.65 -19.96
C ASP A 270 -6.12 -9.68 -19.44
N GLU A 271 -5.16 -10.02 -20.28
CA GLU A 271 -4.16 -11.06 -20.00
C GLU A 271 -3.18 -10.64 -18.92
N GLN A 272 -2.92 -9.32 -18.79
CA GLN A 272 -2.00 -8.80 -17.78
C GLN A 272 -2.61 -8.87 -16.37
N ALA A 273 -3.94 -8.73 -16.27
CA ALA A 273 -4.70 -8.85 -15.02
C ALA A 273 -5.12 -10.30 -14.68
N ARG A 274 -4.63 -11.30 -15.43
CA ARG A 274 -4.97 -12.70 -15.17
C ARG A 274 -4.56 -13.11 -13.76
N GLY A 275 -5.50 -13.66 -12.99
CA GLY A 275 -5.29 -14.08 -11.60
C GLY A 275 -5.50 -12.96 -10.57
N PHE A 276 -5.80 -11.75 -11.00
CA PHE A 276 -6.21 -10.66 -10.11
C PHE A 276 -7.68 -10.84 -9.68
N SER A 277 -7.99 -10.40 -8.50
CA SER A 277 -9.38 -10.33 -7.99
C SER A 277 -10.01 -9.01 -8.44
N THR A 278 -10.47 -8.96 -9.68
CA THR A 278 -10.91 -7.74 -10.36
C THR A 278 -12.36 -7.40 -10.05
N VAL A 279 -12.61 -6.14 -9.69
CA VAL A 279 -13.92 -5.52 -9.55
C VAL A 279 -14.01 -4.26 -10.40
N LEU A 280 -15.17 -4.02 -11.00
CA LEU A 280 -15.50 -2.76 -11.67
C LEU A 280 -16.36 -1.95 -10.71
N LYS A 281 -16.02 -0.69 -10.51
CA LYS A 281 -16.64 0.22 -9.56
C LYS A 281 -16.99 1.56 -10.21
N ASP A 282 -17.90 2.27 -9.58
CA ASP A 282 -18.00 3.71 -9.73
C ASP A 282 -16.91 4.38 -8.88
N ILE A 283 -16.42 5.54 -9.31
CA ILE A 283 -15.38 6.30 -8.59
C ILE A 283 -15.81 6.68 -7.15
N SER A 284 -17.08 6.69 -6.88
CA SER A 284 -17.61 6.95 -5.53
C SER A 284 -17.36 5.81 -4.54
N LEU A 285 -16.89 4.66 -5.00
CA LEU A 285 -16.68 3.45 -4.21
C LEU A 285 -17.88 3.09 -3.31
N ASP A 286 -19.08 3.22 -3.89
CA ASP A 286 -20.32 2.82 -3.24
C ASP A 286 -20.51 1.29 -3.24
N SER A 287 -21.69 0.85 -2.85
CA SER A 287 -22.01 -0.58 -2.77
C SER A 287 -22.16 -1.28 -4.12
N ARG A 288 -22.29 -0.56 -5.23
CA ARG A 288 -22.43 -1.17 -6.58
C ARG A 288 -21.11 -1.79 -7.00
N VAL A 289 -21.17 -3.00 -7.55
CA VAL A 289 -19.99 -3.73 -8.01
C VAL A 289 -20.35 -4.67 -9.15
N VAL A 290 -19.47 -4.77 -10.13
CA VAL A 290 -19.46 -5.85 -11.12
C VAL A 290 -18.15 -6.60 -10.97
N ARG A 291 -18.19 -7.92 -10.95
CA ARG A 291 -17.02 -8.77 -10.74
C ARG A 291 -16.63 -9.48 -12.03
N CYS A 292 -15.38 -9.70 -12.16
CA CYS A 292 -14.84 -10.68 -13.07
C CYS A 292 -14.86 -12.07 -12.43
#